data_6b6bbe3652b303e09c16adac0b717620
#
_entry.id   6b6bbe3652b303e09c16adac0b717620
#
_cell.length_a   1.000
_cell.length_b   1.000
_cell.length_c   1.000
_cell.angle_alpha   90.00
_cell.angle_beta   90.00
_cell.angle_gamma   90.00
#
_symmetry.space_group_name_H-M   'P 1'
#
loop_
_entity.id
_entity.type
_entity.pdbx_description
1 polymer ?
#
loop_
_entity_poly.entity_id
_entity_poly.type
_entity_poly.pdbx_seq_one_letter_code
_entity_poly.pdbx_strand_id
1 'polypeptide(L)'
;TKRIVLSIPAPQASELIKDIYPKIAPEINKVRYSKCLAILIAFDQKVDIPKYSFFEDSSGDLSTLFCGITFSNYQTNSVVVRMSNKWSEINFEYDKETIIRKCLLLLSKKITHFKKYNVNSTYCHKWRYSQVINWLSPSIPNVNKDKSIGFAGDWTLGPTIEDAFVS
;
A
#
# COMPACT_ATOMS: atom_id res chain seq x y z
N THR A 1 14.81 13.09 -25.14
CA THR A 1 13.66 12.18 -25.29
C THR A 1 12.49 12.99 -25.82
N LYS A 2 11.83 12.52 -26.88
CA LYS A 2 10.70 13.23 -27.49
C LYS A 2 9.35 12.88 -26.85
N ARG A 3 9.29 11.82 -26.05
CA ARG A 3 8.06 11.33 -25.39
C ARG A 3 8.40 10.73 -24.04
N ILE A 4 7.49 10.89 -23.06
CA ILE A 4 7.60 10.37 -21.70
C ILE A 4 6.25 9.77 -21.32
N VAL A 5 6.27 8.63 -20.62
CA VAL A 5 5.11 8.08 -19.93
C VAL A 5 5.37 8.16 -18.42
N LEU A 6 4.47 8.76 -17.67
CA LEU A 6 4.50 8.87 -16.23
C LEU A 6 3.60 7.78 -15.62
N SER A 7 4.22 6.75 -15.05
CA SER A 7 3.55 5.64 -14.35
C SER A 7 3.72 5.69 -12.83
N ILE A 8 4.15 6.84 -12.31
CA ILE A 8 4.28 7.12 -10.87
C ILE A 8 2.94 7.58 -10.30
N PRO A 9 2.74 7.55 -8.96
CA PRO A 9 1.51 8.02 -8.35
C PRO A 9 1.11 9.43 -8.78
N ALA A 10 -0.19 9.65 -8.95
CA ALA A 10 -0.75 10.89 -9.48
C ALA A 10 -0.23 12.19 -8.81
N PRO A 11 -0.11 12.29 -7.45
CA PRO A 11 0.44 13.49 -6.83
C PRO A 11 1.89 13.77 -7.22
N GLN A 12 2.69 12.73 -7.42
CA GLN A 12 4.09 12.86 -7.86
C GLN A 12 4.15 13.25 -9.35
N ALA A 13 3.28 12.67 -10.18
CA ALA A 13 3.16 13.06 -11.58
C ALA A 13 2.74 14.54 -11.73
N SER A 14 1.73 14.96 -10.94
CA SER A 14 1.28 16.35 -10.90
C SER A 14 2.42 17.32 -10.56
N GLU A 15 3.22 17.00 -9.54
CA GLU A 15 4.34 17.84 -9.12
C GLU A 15 5.39 17.98 -10.22
N LEU A 16 5.68 16.90 -10.97
CA LEU A 16 6.66 16.94 -12.07
C LEU A 16 6.22 17.79 -13.25
N ILE A 17 4.90 17.88 -13.51
CA ILE A 17 4.40 18.56 -14.71
C ILE A 17 3.79 19.94 -14.43
N LYS A 18 3.73 20.39 -13.19
CA LYS A 18 3.01 21.61 -12.78
C LYS A 18 3.43 22.86 -13.54
N ASP A 19 4.73 23.00 -13.84
CA ASP A 19 5.27 24.15 -14.54
C ASP A 19 5.10 24.04 -16.07
N ILE A 20 5.00 22.81 -16.59
CA ILE A 20 4.87 22.52 -18.02
C ILE A 20 3.40 22.50 -18.44
N TYR A 21 2.55 21.89 -17.60
CA TYR A 21 1.11 21.72 -17.85
C TYR A 21 0.25 22.22 -16.68
N PRO A 22 0.25 23.53 -16.39
CA PRO A 22 -0.39 24.11 -15.22
C PRO A 22 -1.92 23.91 -15.17
N LYS A 23 -2.54 23.59 -16.31
CA LYS A 23 -3.99 23.29 -16.38
C LYS A 23 -4.32 21.84 -16.05
N ILE A 24 -3.42 20.90 -16.33
CA ILE A 24 -3.62 19.46 -16.14
C ILE A 24 -3.18 19.02 -14.75
N ALA A 25 -2.07 19.54 -14.26
CA ALA A 25 -1.49 19.16 -12.99
C ALA A 25 -2.48 19.26 -11.79
N PRO A 26 -3.28 20.33 -11.63
CA PRO A 26 -4.29 20.37 -10.56
C PRO A 26 -5.36 19.28 -10.67
N GLU A 27 -5.75 18.90 -11.88
CA GLU A 27 -6.75 17.83 -12.09
C GLU A 27 -6.18 16.47 -11.70
N ILE A 28 -4.94 16.17 -12.08
CA ILE A 28 -4.22 14.95 -11.66
C ILE A 28 -4.07 14.93 -10.13
N ASN A 29 -3.82 16.07 -9.50
CA ASN A 29 -3.68 16.17 -8.05
C ASN A 29 -5.00 15.94 -7.26
N LYS A 30 -6.14 15.85 -7.94
CA LYS A 30 -7.42 15.47 -7.32
C LYS A 30 -7.53 13.97 -7.04
N VAL A 31 -6.70 13.15 -7.68
CA VAL A 31 -6.63 11.72 -7.41
C VAL A 31 -6.28 11.46 -5.94
N ARG A 32 -6.97 10.55 -5.30
CA ARG A 32 -6.80 10.21 -3.88
C ARG A 32 -6.43 8.75 -3.71
N TYR A 33 -5.58 8.52 -2.72
CA TYR A 33 -5.11 7.20 -2.33
C TYR A 33 -5.41 6.94 -0.85
N SER A 34 -5.71 5.70 -0.53
CA SER A 34 -5.64 5.23 0.84
C SER A 34 -4.18 4.98 1.22
N LYS A 35 -3.89 5.09 2.51
CA LYS A 35 -2.60 4.69 3.07
C LYS A 35 -2.64 3.24 3.52
N CYS A 36 -1.48 2.59 3.54
CA CYS A 36 -1.32 1.26 4.10
C CYS A 36 -0.03 1.18 4.89
N LEU A 37 -0.14 0.69 6.12
CA LEU A 37 1.00 0.32 6.94
C LEU A 37 1.20 -1.18 6.84
N ALA A 38 2.39 -1.59 6.41
CA ALA A 38 2.80 -2.98 6.34
C ALA A 38 3.92 -3.24 7.34
N ILE A 39 3.70 -4.18 8.26
CA ILE A 39 4.66 -4.55 9.29
C ILE A 39 5.18 -5.95 8.99
N LEU A 40 6.50 -6.06 8.81
CA LEU A 40 7.21 -7.31 8.63
C LEU A 40 7.74 -7.73 10.00
N ILE A 41 7.52 -8.97 10.38
CA ILE A 41 7.93 -9.53 11.66
C ILE A 41 8.66 -10.84 11.40
N ALA A 42 9.91 -10.93 11.84
CA ALA A 42 10.66 -12.18 11.84
C ALA A 42 10.76 -12.73 13.28
N PHE A 43 10.75 -14.05 13.40
CA PHE A 43 10.78 -14.76 14.66
C PHE A 43 11.98 -15.68 14.73
N ASP A 44 12.47 -15.98 15.94
CA ASP A 44 13.55 -16.94 16.16
C ASP A 44 13.15 -18.39 15.88
N GLN A 45 11.84 -18.66 15.90
CA GLN A 45 11.28 -20.00 15.69
C GLN A 45 10.19 -19.99 14.63
N LYS A 46 9.86 -21.18 14.16
CA LYS A 46 8.71 -21.40 13.30
C LYS A 46 7.43 -20.93 13.97
N VAL A 47 6.63 -20.17 13.24
CA VAL A 47 5.32 -19.70 13.71
C VAL A 47 4.21 -20.56 13.12
N ASP A 48 3.31 -21.01 13.98
CA ASP A 48 2.08 -21.72 13.61
C ASP A 48 0.93 -20.70 13.57
N ILE A 49 0.95 -19.88 12.53
CA ILE A 49 -0.11 -18.91 12.22
C ILE A 49 -0.68 -19.33 10.87
N PRO A 50 -2.00 -19.39 10.70
CA PRO A 50 -2.61 -19.80 9.43
C PRO A 50 -2.08 -18.99 8.26
N LYS A 51 -1.70 -19.66 7.17
CA LYS A 51 -1.00 -19.07 6.00
C LYS A 51 -1.76 -17.96 5.29
N TYR A 52 -3.08 -17.93 5.43
CA TYR A 52 -3.95 -16.90 4.86
C TYR A 52 -5.06 -16.62 5.88
N SER A 53 -4.79 -15.74 6.80
CA SER A 53 -5.84 -15.27 7.69
C SER A 53 -6.28 -13.90 7.21
N PHE A 54 -7.35 -13.85 6.42
CA PHE A 54 -8.15 -12.65 6.31
C PHE A 54 -8.83 -12.46 7.66
N PHE A 55 -8.31 -11.61 8.48
CA PHE A 55 -9.03 -11.14 9.63
C PHE A 55 -9.87 -9.93 9.17
N GLU A 56 -11.08 -10.20 8.72
CA GLU A 56 -12.13 -9.20 8.88
C GLU A 56 -12.43 -9.15 10.37
N ASP A 57 -11.63 -8.39 11.05
CA ASP A 57 -11.85 -8.07 12.43
C ASP A 57 -13.07 -7.15 12.55
N SER A 58 -13.95 -7.45 13.49
CA SER A 58 -15.09 -6.57 13.84
C SER A 58 -14.65 -5.15 14.23
N SER A 59 -13.39 -4.95 14.65
CA SER A 59 -12.79 -3.62 14.86
C SER A 59 -12.27 -2.97 13.56
N GLY A 60 -12.08 -3.77 12.49
CA GLY A 60 -11.58 -3.29 11.20
C GLY A 60 -10.12 -2.79 11.22
N ASP A 61 -9.30 -3.24 12.18
CA ASP A 61 -7.91 -2.77 12.34
C ASP A 61 -6.92 -3.52 11.45
N LEU A 62 -7.13 -4.83 11.25
CA LEU A 62 -6.32 -5.66 10.36
C LEU A 62 -7.03 -5.83 9.01
N SER A 63 -6.29 -5.69 7.93
CA SER A 63 -6.77 -6.03 6.58
C SER A 63 -6.35 -7.45 6.21
N THR A 64 -5.07 -7.77 6.38
CA THR A 64 -4.55 -9.06 5.95
C THR A 64 -3.29 -9.42 6.73
N LEU A 65 -3.19 -10.67 7.14
CA LEU A 65 -2.00 -11.27 7.70
C LEU A 65 -1.44 -12.29 6.71
N PHE A 66 -0.23 -12.06 6.22
CA PHE A 66 0.48 -13.02 5.37
C PHE A 66 1.58 -13.70 6.18
N CYS A 67 1.44 -15.01 6.39
CA CYS A 67 2.53 -15.82 6.90
C CYS A 67 3.39 -16.30 5.75
N GLY A 68 4.61 -15.81 5.70
CA GLY A 68 5.67 -16.19 4.78
C GLY A 68 5.22 -16.55 3.38
N ILE A 69 5.32 -15.65 2.42
CA ILE A 69 5.08 -15.98 1.00
C ILE A 69 6.18 -16.95 0.59
N THR A 70 5.86 -18.23 0.58
CA THR A 70 6.77 -19.24 0.05
C THR A 70 6.32 -19.64 -1.34
N PHE A 71 7.10 -19.25 -2.35
CA PHE A 71 7.11 -19.90 -3.65
C PHE A 71 7.84 -21.26 -3.61
N SER A 72 8.29 -21.71 -2.46
CA SER A 72 9.00 -22.96 -2.26
C SER A 72 8.62 -23.57 -0.90
N ASN A 73 8.90 -24.87 -0.72
CA ASN A 73 8.63 -25.64 0.50
C ASN A 73 9.40 -25.18 1.76
N TYR A 74 9.96 -23.97 1.76
CA TYR A 74 10.67 -23.42 2.91
C TYR A 74 9.67 -22.93 3.96
N GLN A 75 9.85 -23.44 5.16
CA GLN A 75 9.13 -22.97 6.35
C GLN A 75 9.73 -21.60 6.71
N THR A 76 8.92 -20.55 6.65
CA THR A 76 9.40 -19.21 7.00
C THR A 76 9.06 -18.88 8.44
N ASN A 77 10.01 -18.22 9.09
CA ASN A 77 9.86 -17.68 10.44
C ASN A 77 9.42 -16.21 10.37
N SER A 78 8.61 -15.83 9.39
CA SER A 78 8.24 -14.43 9.21
C SER A 78 6.78 -14.26 8.79
N VAL A 79 6.21 -13.12 9.16
CA VAL A 79 4.87 -12.71 8.76
C VAL A 79 4.90 -11.28 8.24
N VAL A 80 4.00 -10.98 7.29
CA VAL A 80 3.71 -9.63 6.84
C VAL A 80 2.28 -9.30 7.27
N VAL A 81 2.14 -8.26 8.05
CA VAL A 81 0.86 -7.76 8.54
C VAL A 81 0.50 -6.51 7.75
N ARG A 82 -0.58 -6.54 6.99
CA ARG A 82 -1.16 -5.34 6.38
C ARG A 82 -2.27 -4.83 7.29
N MET A 83 -2.13 -3.59 7.69
CA MET A 83 -3.15 -2.89 8.47
C MET A 83 -4.27 -2.40 7.56
N SER A 84 -5.47 -2.29 8.08
CA SER A 84 -6.58 -1.70 7.33
C SER A 84 -6.30 -0.25 6.95
N ASN A 85 -6.99 0.24 5.91
CA ASN A 85 -6.87 1.64 5.50
C ASN A 85 -7.22 2.59 6.65
N LYS A 86 -8.31 2.30 7.39
CA LYS A 86 -8.74 3.08 8.56
C LYS A 86 -7.67 3.15 9.64
N TRP A 87 -7.11 2.01 10.03
CA TRP A 87 -6.05 1.96 11.04
C TRP A 87 -4.78 2.66 10.54
N SER A 88 -4.45 2.48 9.26
CA SER A 88 -3.30 3.12 8.63
C SER A 88 -3.43 4.64 8.60
N GLU A 89 -4.58 5.18 8.24
CA GLU A 89 -4.82 6.64 8.24
C GLU A 89 -4.60 7.25 9.63
N ILE A 90 -5.14 6.62 10.68
CA ILE A 90 -5.03 7.11 12.06
C ILE A 90 -3.58 7.07 12.57
N ASN A 91 -2.81 6.05 12.15
CA ASN A 91 -1.49 5.79 12.71
C ASN A 91 -0.33 6.19 11.79
N PHE A 92 -0.60 6.69 10.60
CA PHE A 92 0.44 6.92 9.58
C PHE A 92 1.53 7.89 10.00
N GLU A 93 1.19 8.93 10.76
CA GLU A 93 2.14 9.99 11.10
C GLU A 93 2.99 9.66 12.35
N TYR A 94 2.67 8.57 13.09
CA TYR A 94 3.55 8.11 14.17
C TYR A 94 4.89 7.61 13.63
N ASP A 95 5.92 7.59 14.47
CA ASP A 95 7.19 6.94 14.18
C ASP A 95 7.01 5.43 13.99
N LYS A 96 7.97 4.79 13.28
CA LYS A 96 7.89 3.38 12.93
C LYS A 96 7.86 2.46 14.16
N GLU A 97 8.58 2.80 15.21
CA GLU A 97 8.65 2.01 16.45
C GLU A 97 7.30 2.01 17.17
N THR A 98 6.65 3.16 17.26
CA THR A 98 5.31 3.29 17.83
C THR A 98 4.29 2.48 17.01
N ILE A 99 4.35 2.52 15.68
CA ILE A 99 3.48 1.73 14.80
C ILE A 99 3.68 0.24 15.04
N ILE A 100 4.93 -0.22 15.06
CA ILE A 100 5.28 -1.62 15.30
C ILE A 100 4.74 -2.07 16.67
N ARG A 101 4.99 -1.31 17.73
CA ARG A 101 4.51 -1.62 19.08
C ARG A 101 2.99 -1.77 19.15
N LYS A 102 2.25 -0.86 18.51
CA LYS A 102 0.78 -0.93 18.42
C LYS A 102 0.32 -2.17 17.64
N CYS A 103 0.99 -2.50 16.55
CA CYS A 103 0.70 -3.72 15.76
C CYS A 103 0.93 -4.99 16.60
N LEU A 104 2.09 -5.13 17.25
CA LEU A 104 2.40 -6.28 18.08
C LEU A 104 1.39 -6.45 19.24
N LEU A 105 0.98 -5.35 19.86
CA LEU A 105 -0.06 -5.37 20.90
C LEU A 105 -1.39 -5.86 20.34
N LEU A 106 -1.78 -5.40 19.15
CA LEU A 106 -3.00 -5.86 18.48
C LEU A 106 -2.94 -7.35 18.17
N LEU A 107 -1.83 -7.82 17.58
CA LEU A 107 -1.62 -9.26 17.28
C LEU A 107 -1.68 -10.11 18.53
N SER A 108 -1.08 -9.65 19.62
CA SER A 108 -1.10 -10.38 20.90
C SER A 108 -2.50 -10.54 21.52
N LYS A 109 -3.43 -9.66 21.13
CA LYS A 109 -4.85 -9.73 21.54
C LYS A 109 -5.70 -10.60 20.61
N LYS A 110 -5.34 -10.62 19.31
CA LYS A 110 -6.15 -11.25 18.27
C LYS A 110 -5.73 -12.68 17.96
N ILE A 111 -4.45 -12.99 18.09
CA ILE A 111 -3.92 -14.31 17.75
C ILE A 111 -3.60 -15.07 19.04
N THR A 112 -4.34 -16.17 19.25
CA THR A 112 -4.08 -17.07 20.35
C THR A 112 -2.63 -17.54 20.32
N HIS A 113 -1.96 -17.50 21.46
CA HIS A 113 -0.56 -17.90 21.60
C HIS A 113 0.48 -17.03 20.88
N PHE A 114 0.12 -15.85 20.30
CA PHE A 114 1.10 -14.97 19.66
C PHE A 114 2.30 -14.66 20.57
N LYS A 115 2.01 -14.47 21.87
CA LYS A 115 3.04 -14.15 22.89
C LYS A 115 4.08 -15.25 23.13
N LYS A 116 3.83 -16.50 22.66
CA LYS A 116 4.82 -17.59 22.76
C LYS A 116 5.98 -17.46 21.77
N TYR A 117 5.81 -16.58 20.74
CA TYR A 117 6.81 -16.40 19.71
C TYR A 117 7.79 -15.28 20.08
N ASN A 118 9.08 -15.57 20.01
CA ASN A 118 10.13 -14.57 20.19
C ASN A 118 10.33 -13.79 18.90
N VAL A 119 10.08 -12.50 18.95
CA VAL A 119 10.29 -11.60 17.82
C VAL A 119 11.79 -11.32 17.71
N ASN A 120 12.39 -11.68 16.59
CA ASN A 120 13.80 -11.44 16.27
C ASN A 120 14.00 -10.04 15.70
N SER A 121 13.21 -9.69 14.69
CA SER A 121 13.32 -8.38 14.05
C SER A 121 11.96 -7.91 13.50
N THR A 122 11.85 -6.60 13.34
CA THR A 122 10.64 -5.97 12.79
C THR A 122 11.02 -4.86 11.82
N TYR A 123 10.17 -4.66 10.83
CA TYR A 123 10.28 -3.54 9.90
C TYR A 123 8.91 -2.98 9.57
N CYS A 124 8.75 -1.65 9.55
CA CYS A 124 7.53 -0.98 9.15
C CYS A 124 7.72 -0.24 7.83
N HIS A 125 6.91 -0.59 6.85
CA HIS A 125 6.81 0.14 5.59
C HIS A 125 5.53 0.96 5.55
N LYS A 126 5.65 2.23 5.17
CA LYS A 126 4.54 3.18 5.04
C LYS A 126 4.22 3.40 3.57
N TRP A 127 3.15 2.80 3.07
CA TRP A 127 2.64 3.04 1.72
C TRP A 127 1.69 4.25 1.75
N ARG A 128 2.19 5.40 1.31
CA ARG A 128 1.38 6.63 1.25
C ARG A 128 0.35 6.58 0.11
N TYR A 129 0.71 5.97 -0.99
CA TYR A 129 -0.11 5.79 -2.18
C TYR A 129 -0.36 4.30 -2.39
N SER A 130 -1.22 3.70 -1.56
CA SER A 130 -1.39 2.25 -1.52
C SER A 130 -2.45 1.77 -2.49
N GLN A 131 -3.62 2.37 -2.44
CA GLN A 131 -4.75 2.03 -3.30
C GLN A 131 -5.47 3.30 -3.71
N VAL A 132 -5.78 3.40 -4.99
CA VAL A 132 -6.57 4.52 -5.52
C VAL A 132 -7.99 4.47 -4.96
N ILE A 133 -8.46 5.59 -4.41
CA ILE A 133 -9.83 5.77 -3.89
C ILE A 133 -10.69 6.43 -4.96
N ASN A 134 -10.16 7.48 -5.59
CA ASN A 134 -10.75 8.09 -6.77
C ASN A 134 -9.67 8.31 -7.83
N TRP A 135 -10.00 8.01 -9.04
CA TRP A 135 -9.10 8.07 -10.18
C TRP A 135 -9.33 9.32 -11.04
N LEU A 136 -8.52 9.47 -12.07
CA LEU A 136 -8.57 10.61 -12.97
C LEU A 136 -9.95 10.71 -13.63
N SER A 137 -10.47 11.93 -13.75
CA SER A 137 -11.73 12.15 -14.49
C SER A 137 -11.58 11.70 -15.94
N PRO A 138 -12.55 10.97 -16.52
CA PRO A 138 -12.54 10.58 -17.92
C PRO A 138 -12.45 11.76 -18.90
N SER A 139 -12.73 12.98 -18.43
CA SER A 139 -12.58 14.20 -19.23
C SER A 139 -11.11 14.62 -19.44
N ILE A 140 -10.20 14.06 -18.66
CA ILE A 140 -8.76 14.34 -18.76
C ILE A 140 -8.12 13.23 -19.61
N PRO A 141 -7.55 13.56 -20.78
CA PRO A 141 -6.94 12.55 -21.63
C PRO A 141 -5.66 12.00 -21.00
N ASN A 142 -5.45 10.69 -21.13
CA ASN A 142 -4.22 10.02 -20.67
C ASN A 142 -2.97 10.45 -21.46
N VAL A 143 -3.13 11.17 -22.54
CA VAL A 143 -2.04 11.69 -23.38
C VAL A 143 -2.32 13.15 -23.65
N ASN A 144 -1.32 14.01 -23.49
CA ASN A 144 -1.47 15.43 -23.82
C ASN A 144 -1.62 15.67 -25.34
N LYS A 145 -2.06 16.89 -25.73
CA LYS A 145 -2.41 17.22 -27.12
C LYS A 145 -1.30 16.97 -28.12
N ASP A 146 -0.04 17.27 -27.76
CA ASP A 146 1.14 17.08 -28.62
C ASP A 146 1.73 15.67 -28.53
N LYS A 147 1.09 14.78 -27.74
CA LYS A 147 1.51 13.39 -27.52
C LYS A 147 2.96 13.26 -27.01
N SER A 148 3.45 14.22 -26.29
CA SER A 148 4.79 14.22 -25.70
C SER A 148 4.81 13.62 -24.30
N ILE A 149 3.68 13.70 -23.55
CA ILE A 149 3.52 13.11 -22.22
C ILE A 149 2.28 12.23 -22.20
N GLY A 150 2.45 11.00 -21.71
CA GLY A 150 1.39 10.07 -21.39
C GLY A 150 1.34 9.76 -19.91
N PHE A 151 0.18 9.36 -19.42
CA PHE A 151 -0.07 8.92 -18.05
C PHE A 151 -0.56 7.47 -18.08
N ALA A 152 -0.01 6.63 -17.21
CA ALA A 152 -0.38 5.23 -17.08
C ALA A 152 -0.42 4.84 -15.59
N GLY A 153 -1.22 3.84 -15.26
CA GLY A 153 -1.35 3.31 -13.92
C GLY A 153 -2.81 3.25 -13.43
N ASP A 154 -3.02 2.61 -12.30
CA ASP A 154 -4.31 2.39 -11.65
C ASP A 154 -5.12 3.68 -11.40
N TRP A 155 -4.46 4.81 -11.33
CA TRP A 155 -5.10 6.10 -11.10
C TRP A 155 -5.69 6.77 -12.35
N THR A 156 -5.46 6.20 -13.55
CA THR A 156 -5.94 6.80 -14.79
C THR A 156 -7.32 6.30 -15.21
N LEU A 157 -7.59 5.00 -15.04
CA LEU A 157 -8.85 4.37 -15.46
C LEU A 157 -9.67 3.79 -14.31
N GLY A 158 -9.01 3.30 -13.25
CA GLY A 158 -9.66 2.67 -12.10
C GLY A 158 -8.67 1.95 -11.19
N PRO A 159 -9.10 1.48 -10.01
CA PRO A 159 -8.22 1.01 -8.95
C PRO A 159 -7.77 -0.45 -9.09
N THR A 160 -7.98 -1.09 -10.23
CA THR A 160 -7.61 -2.50 -10.44
C THR A 160 -6.29 -2.67 -11.17
N ILE A 161 -5.72 -3.87 -11.11
CA ILE A 161 -4.52 -4.23 -11.88
C ILE A 161 -4.82 -4.17 -13.38
N GLU A 162 -6.01 -4.58 -13.77
CA GLU A 162 -6.50 -4.54 -15.15
C GLU A 162 -6.56 -3.10 -15.67
N ASP A 163 -7.07 -2.16 -14.85
CA ASP A 163 -7.10 -0.74 -15.20
C ASP A 163 -5.70 -0.17 -15.41
N ALA A 164 -4.76 -0.56 -14.54
CA ALA A 164 -3.36 -0.16 -14.68
C ALA A 164 -2.71 -0.74 -15.94
N PHE A 165 -3.10 -1.96 -16.35
CA PHE A 165 -2.57 -2.61 -17.53
C PHE A 165 -3.11 -2.01 -18.83
N VAL A 166 -4.37 -1.59 -18.84
CA VAL A 166 -5.05 -1.05 -20.03
C VAL A 166 -4.78 0.45 -20.23
N SER A 167 -4.29 1.14 -19.20
CA SER A 167 -4.07 2.60 -19.16
C SER A 167 -3.01 3.18 -20.13
#